data_66cd677cb6b01234b1f808476bb5cfc0
#
_entry.id   66cd677cb6b01234b1f808476bb5cfc0
#
_cell.length_a   1.000
_cell.length_b   1.000
_cell.length_c   1.000
_cell.angle_alpha   90.00
_cell.angle_beta   90.00
_cell.angle_gamma   90.00
#
_symmetry.space_group_name_H-M   'P 1'
#
loop_
_entity.id
_entity.type
_entity.pdbx_description
1 polymer ?
#
loop_
_entity_poly.entity_id
_entity_poly.type
_entity_poly.pdbx_seq_one_letter_code
_entity_poly.pdbx_strand_id
1 'polypeptide(L)'
;ALKIFLNRHRYDLIETTDFIRCLEEVTGCNFDEWLQQWMYRGGYPKLELTFDWNASGKMATIGIKQTQKADKKNEELLFKIPFVLAFYYKNSQERFSIEIKSDKEKFCFRLKNKPLFFRIDPGYECPCKVVVSDISRPMLHEQLKRDSDPIGRLEAAAALTKNSSTEDINVLGKQLWKEKEWGVAVRIAKALGKIGGNNARDFLIKGLKIINPKIRRGVVSALGSFVHDEKAALSIRQRARRDPSYR
;
A
#
# COMPACT_ATOMS: atom_id res chain seq x y z
N ALA A 1 23.34 -16.39 -9.27
CA ALA A 1 23.76 -15.46 -10.32
C ALA A 1 24.73 -14.40 -9.78
N LEU A 2 24.35 -13.52 -8.82
CA LEU A 2 25.16 -12.40 -8.33
C LEU A 2 26.57 -12.82 -7.86
N LYS A 3 26.69 -13.91 -7.08
CA LYS A 3 27.98 -14.43 -6.61
C LYS A 3 28.88 -14.87 -7.78
N ILE A 4 28.31 -15.51 -8.79
CA ILE A 4 29.05 -15.95 -9.98
C ILE A 4 29.51 -14.73 -10.76
N PHE A 5 28.62 -13.76 -10.99
CA PHE A 5 28.94 -12.51 -11.66
C PHE A 5 30.09 -11.77 -10.98
N LEU A 6 30.04 -11.56 -9.66
CA LEU A 6 31.08 -10.86 -8.89
C LEU A 6 32.41 -11.59 -8.92
N ASN A 7 32.41 -12.93 -8.91
CA ASN A 7 33.67 -13.71 -8.99
C ASN A 7 34.28 -13.70 -10.39
N ARG A 8 33.44 -13.73 -11.44
CA ARG A 8 33.89 -13.76 -12.84
C ARG A 8 34.46 -12.42 -13.30
N HIS A 9 33.81 -11.34 -12.89
CA HIS A 9 34.12 -9.98 -13.34
C HIS A 9 34.79 -9.13 -12.26
N ARG A 10 35.57 -9.80 -11.38
CA ARG A 10 36.25 -9.10 -10.31
C ARG A 10 37.40 -8.25 -10.90
N TYR A 11 37.33 -6.93 -10.63
CA TYR A 11 38.31 -5.94 -11.12
C TYR A 11 38.27 -5.72 -12.64
N ASP A 12 37.22 -6.08 -13.32
CA ASP A 12 37.05 -5.91 -14.76
C ASP A 12 36.02 -4.84 -15.09
N LEU A 13 36.00 -4.36 -16.36
CA LEU A 13 34.95 -3.53 -16.90
C LEU A 13 33.74 -4.41 -17.17
N ILE A 14 32.58 -3.95 -16.74
CA ILE A 14 31.32 -4.71 -16.85
C ILE A 14 30.26 -3.92 -17.58
N GLU A 15 29.42 -4.64 -18.29
CA GLU A 15 28.17 -4.14 -18.90
C GLU A 15 26.95 -4.85 -18.29
N THR A 16 25.76 -4.28 -18.49
CA THR A 16 24.51 -4.88 -18.03
C THR A 16 24.32 -6.29 -18.59
N THR A 17 24.74 -6.52 -19.83
CA THR A 17 24.66 -7.81 -20.52
C THR A 17 25.48 -8.90 -19.84
N ASP A 18 26.61 -8.59 -19.21
CA ASP A 18 27.41 -9.58 -18.49
C ASP A 18 26.70 -10.11 -17.25
N PHE A 19 25.97 -9.23 -16.55
CA PHE A 19 25.13 -9.66 -15.44
C PHE A 19 23.95 -10.51 -15.90
N ILE A 20 23.33 -10.15 -17.01
CA ILE A 20 22.21 -10.90 -17.58
C ILE A 20 22.65 -12.28 -18.02
N ARG A 21 23.76 -12.43 -18.70
CA ARG A 21 24.33 -13.76 -19.06
C ARG A 21 24.51 -14.65 -17.83
N CYS A 22 24.99 -14.07 -16.72
CA CYS A 22 25.10 -14.85 -15.48
C CYS A 22 23.73 -15.23 -14.88
N LEU A 23 22.71 -14.41 -15.07
CA LEU A 23 21.33 -14.75 -14.68
C LEU A 23 20.81 -15.90 -15.56
N GLU A 24 20.94 -15.81 -16.87
CA GLU A 24 20.49 -16.81 -17.84
C GLU A 24 21.18 -18.16 -17.64
N GLU A 25 22.49 -18.17 -17.40
CA GLU A 25 23.26 -19.39 -17.08
C GLU A 25 22.74 -20.10 -15.83
N VAL A 26 22.36 -19.35 -14.80
CA VAL A 26 21.92 -19.94 -13.52
C VAL A 26 20.47 -20.38 -13.56
N THR A 27 19.63 -19.64 -14.28
CA THR A 27 18.17 -19.87 -14.28
C THR A 27 17.68 -20.70 -15.44
N GLY A 28 18.44 -20.75 -16.53
CA GLY A 28 18.02 -21.32 -17.82
C GLY A 28 16.93 -20.52 -18.52
N CYS A 29 16.63 -19.29 -18.07
CA CYS A 29 15.61 -18.42 -18.61
C CYS A 29 16.23 -17.34 -19.50
N ASN A 30 15.54 -16.93 -20.55
CA ASN A 30 15.92 -15.77 -21.36
C ASN A 30 15.38 -14.49 -20.70
N PHE A 31 16.22 -13.46 -20.58
CA PHE A 31 15.88 -12.18 -19.96
C PHE A 31 15.79 -11.01 -20.96
N ASP A 32 15.85 -11.24 -22.27
CA ASP A 32 15.82 -10.16 -23.26
C ASP A 32 14.54 -9.31 -23.18
N GLU A 33 13.36 -9.95 -23.11
CA GLU A 33 12.09 -9.25 -22.99
C GLU A 33 12.00 -8.47 -21.66
N TRP A 34 12.52 -9.04 -20.57
CA TRP A 34 12.59 -8.39 -19.27
C TRP A 34 13.48 -7.14 -19.31
N LEU A 35 14.67 -7.25 -19.93
CA LEU A 35 15.59 -6.13 -20.11
C LEU A 35 14.96 -5.00 -20.92
N GLN A 36 14.34 -5.33 -22.07
CA GLN A 36 13.67 -4.36 -22.90
C GLN A 36 12.58 -3.62 -22.10
N GLN A 37 11.80 -4.36 -21.32
CA GLN A 37 10.69 -3.79 -20.56
C GLN A 37 11.14 -2.93 -19.39
N TRP A 38 12.15 -3.36 -18.62
CA TRP A 38 12.47 -2.76 -17.33
C TRP A 38 13.74 -1.89 -17.31
N MET A 39 14.64 -2.10 -18.25
CA MET A 39 15.92 -1.39 -18.29
C MET A 39 15.99 -0.38 -19.43
N TYR A 40 15.54 -0.74 -20.63
CA TYR A 40 15.71 0.09 -21.80
C TYR A 40 14.47 0.92 -22.16
N ARG A 41 13.28 0.43 -21.81
CA ARG A 41 12.05 1.17 -22.02
C ARG A 41 11.77 2.10 -20.82
N GLY A 42 11.40 3.35 -21.10
CA GLY A 42 11.07 4.31 -20.05
C GLY A 42 9.68 4.06 -19.43
N GLY A 43 9.48 4.61 -18.25
CA GLY A 43 8.21 4.56 -17.54
C GLY A 43 8.08 3.39 -16.57
N TYR A 44 6.90 3.24 -16.00
CA TYR A 44 6.56 2.16 -15.08
C TYR A 44 5.05 1.87 -15.12
N PRO A 45 4.61 0.65 -14.76
CA PRO A 45 3.21 0.28 -14.80
C PRO A 45 2.36 1.11 -13.84
N LYS A 46 1.21 1.58 -14.29
CA LYS A 46 0.17 2.21 -13.49
C LYS A 46 -1.10 1.40 -13.62
N LEU A 47 -1.49 0.75 -12.55
CA LEU A 47 -2.59 -0.19 -12.54
C LEU A 47 -3.78 0.38 -11.78
N GLU A 48 -4.95 0.32 -12.38
CA GLU A 48 -6.23 0.56 -11.74
C GLU A 48 -6.94 -0.78 -11.59
N LEU A 49 -7.34 -1.10 -10.34
CA LEU A 49 -7.98 -2.35 -10.00
C LEU A 49 -9.41 -2.12 -9.54
N THR A 50 -10.28 -3.05 -9.90
CA THR A 50 -11.65 -3.17 -9.37
C THR A 50 -11.84 -4.52 -8.73
N PHE A 51 -12.69 -4.60 -7.71
CA PHE A 51 -13.06 -5.84 -7.04
C PHE A 51 -14.58 -6.02 -7.06
N ASP A 52 -15.02 -7.18 -7.48
CA ASP A 52 -16.41 -7.61 -7.38
C ASP A 52 -16.54 -8.97 -6.69
N TRP A 53 -17.62 -9.16 -5.94
CA TRP A 53 -17.93 -10.40 -5.25
C TRP A 53 -19.32 -10.90 -5.58
N ASN A 54 -19.40 -12.04 -6.27
CA ASN A 54 -20.65 -12.76 -6.49
C ASN A 54 -20.84 -13.79 -5.38
N ALA A 55 -21.81 -13.55 -4.50
CA ALA A 55 -22.08 -14.42 -3.35
C ALA A 55 -22.66 -15.77 -3.74
N SER A 56 -23.53 -15.83 -4.76
CA SER A 56 -24.17 -17.07 -5.20
C SER A 56 -23.16 -18.03 -5.83
N GLY A 57 -22.25 -17.51 -6.65
CA GLY A 57 -21.18 -18.30 -7.29
C GLY A 57 -19.93 -18.47 -6.43
N LYS A 58 -19.84 -17.81 -5.28
CA LYS A 58 -18.61 -17.69 -4.48
C LYS A 58 -17.40 -17.26 -5.33
N MET A 59 -17.61 -16.28 -6.19
CA MET A 59 -16.65 -15.84 -7.19
C MET A 59 -16.16 -14.42 -6.88
N ALA A 60 -14.86 -14.25 -6.73
CA ALA A 60 -14.21 -12.96 -6.72
C ALA A 60 -13.74 -12.63 -8.13
N THR A 61 -14.06 -11.44 -8.63
CA THR A 61 -13.58 -10.92 -9.91
C THR A 61 -12.69 -9.72 -9.66
N ILE A 62 -11.45 -9.79 -10.15
CA ILE A 62 -10.51 -8.66 -10.15
C ILE A 62 -10.39 -8.15 -11.57
N GLY A 63 -10.85 -6.93 -11.81
CA GLY A 63 -10.57 -6.21 -13.05
C GLY A 63 -9.26 -5.42 -12.90
N ILE A 64 -8.39 -5.50 -13.88
CA ILE A 64 -7.12 -4.78 -13.89
C ILE A 64 -7.04 -3.99 -15.19
N LYS A 65 -6.65 -2.71 -15.08
CA LYS A 65 -6.43 -1.83 -16.22
C LYS A 65 -5.07 -1.16 -16.08
N GLN A 66 -4.25 -1.24 -17.12
CA GLN A 66 -3.04 -0.45 -17.24
C GLN A 66 -3.40 0.96 -17.70
N THR A 67 -2.99 1.99 -16.95
CA THR A 67 -3.42 3.39 -17.18
C THR A 67 -2.28 4.35 -17.52
N GLN A 68 -1.07 3.85 -17.67
CA GLN A 68 0.04 4.65 -18.17
C GLN A 68 -0.23 5.08 -19.61
N LYS A 69 0.17 6.30 -19.93
CA LYS A 69 0.01 6.84 -21.28
C LYS A 69 1.29 6.60 -22.07
N ALA A 70 1.14 6.21 -23.34
CA ALA A 70 2.22 6.26 -24.31
C ALA A 70 2.76 7.71 -24.39
N ASP A 71 4.05 7.87 -24.52
CA ASP A 71 4.66 9.13 -24.86
C ASP A 71 5.21 9.06 -26.32
N LYS A 72 5.71 10.21 -26.82
CA LYS A 72 6.22 10.29 -28.20
C LYS A 72 7.40 9.33 -28.52
N LYS A 73 8.00 8.73 -27.49
CA LYS A 73 9.14 7.80 -27.62
C LYS A 73 8.76 6.34 -27.45
N ASN A 74 7.57 6.07 -26.88
CA ASN A 74 7.11 4.72 -26.57
C ASN A 74 5.68 4.53 -27.09
N GLU A 75 5.52 3.98 -28.27
CA GLU A 75 4.22 3.76 -28.91
C GLU A 75 3.37 2.68 -28.19
N GLU A 76 4.02 1.70 -27.57
CA GLU A 76 3.36 0.69 -26.73
C GLU A 76 3.91 0.69 -25.30
N LEU A 77 3.13 1.17 -24.36
CA LEU A 77 3.47 1.16 -22.94
C LEU A 77 2.72 0.06 -22.16
N LEU A 78 2.49 -1.09 -22.80
CA LEU A 78 1.97 -2.25 -22.08
C LEU A 78 3.12 -3.02 -21.44
N PHE A 79 2.92 -3.37 -20.17
CA PHE A 79 3.86 -4.18 -19.40
C PHE A 79 3.30 -5.58 -19.23
N LYS A 80 4.14 -6.58 -19.39
CA LYS A 80 3.86 -7.96 -18.97
C LYS A 80 4.33 -8.12 -17.54
N ILE A 81 3.40 -8.39 -16.62
CA ILE A 81 3.70 -8.32 -15.20
C ILE A 81 3.17 -9.57 -14.50
N PRO A 82 4.05 -10.41 -13.97
CA PRO A 82 3.62 -11.45 -13.05
C PRO A 82 3.24 -10.83 -11.71
N PHE A 83 2.07 -11.19 -11.18
CA PHE A 83 1.61 -10.72 -9.88
C PHE A 83 1.10 -11.86 -9.01
N VAL A 84 1.18 -11.65 -7.72
CA VAL A 84 0.48 -12.45 -6.72
C VAL A 84 -0.73 -11.68 -6.23
N LEU A 85 -1.91 -12.28 -6.32
CA LEU A 85 -3.13 -11.84 -5.62
C LEU A 85 -3.28 -12.65 -4.35
N ALA A 86 -3.53 -11.98 -3.23
CA ALA A 86 -3.78 -12.63 -1.95
C ALA A 86 -5.14 -12.19 -1.39
N PHE A 87 -5.97 -13.18 -1.05
CA PHE A 87 -7.27 -12.98 -0.39
C PHE A 87 -7.14 -13.38 1.08
N TYR A 88 -7.52 -12.50 1.98
CA TYR A 88 -7.33 -12.68 3.41
C TYR A 88 -8.63 -12.97 4.14
N TYR A 89 -8.57 -13.92 5.04
CA TYR A 89 -9.65 -14.37 5.93
C TYR A 89 -9.24 -14.17 7.39
N LYS A 90 -10.09 -14.58 8.32
CA LYS A 90 -9.81 -14.38 9.75
C LYS A 90 -8.49 -15.03 10.21
N ASN A 91 -8.21 -16.25 9.75
CA ASN A 91 -7.06 -17.06 10.19
C ASN A 91 -6.29 -17.72 9.03
N SER A 92 -6.58 -17.35 7.80
CA SER A 92 -5.95 -17.92 6.60
C SER A 92 -5.88 -16.91 5.47
N GLN A 93 -5.10 -17.25 4.45
CA GLN A 93 -5.05 -16.53 3.18
C GLN A 93 -4.99 -17.53 2.02
N GLU A 94 -5.51 -17.13 0.88
CA GLU A 94 -5.34 -17.84 -0.39
C GLU A 94 -4.55 -16.94 -1.34
N ARG A 95 -3.57 -17.51 -2.05
CA ARG A 95 -2.71 -16.78 -2.99
C ARG A 95 -2.84 -17.36 -4.37
N PHE A 96 -2.90 -16.50 -5.38
CA PHE A 96 -2.99 -16.87 -6.79
C PHE A 96 -1.97 -16.08 -7.59
N SER A 97 -1.16 -16.78 -8.38
CA SER A 97 -0.28 -16.14 -9.36
C SER A 97 -1.07 -15.82 -10.61
N ILE A 98 -0.94 -14.61 -11.11
CA ILE A 98 -1.52 -14.14 -12.37
C ILE A 98 -0.44 -13.47 -13.20
N GLU A 99 -0.67 -13.34 -14.49
CA GLU A 99 0.18 -12.56 -15.38
C GLU A 99 -0.69 -11.57 -16.15
N ILE A 100 -0.37 -10.28 -16.03
CA ILE A 100 -1.04 -9.20 -16.77
C ILE A 100 -0.30 -9.01 -18.08
N LYS A 101 -1.03 -9.09 -19.21
CA LYS A 101 -0.45 -9.01 -20.59
C LYS A 101 -1.08 -7.93 -21.44
N SER A 102 -2.28 -7.47 -21.07
CA SER A 102 -3.09 -6.57 -21.86
C SER A 102 -3.38 -5.26 -21.12
N ASP A 103 -3.96 -4.29 -21.81
CA ASP A 103 -4.38 -3.01 -21.21
C ASP A 103 -5.53 -3.20 -20.20
N LYS A 104 -6.38 -4.22 -20.44
CA LYS A 104 -7.52 -4.56 -19.59
C LYS A 104 -7.68 -6.07 -19.50
N GLU A 105 -7.71 -6.58 -18.29
CA GLU A 105 -7.94 -8.00 -18.01
C GLU A 105 -8.89 -8.19 -16.83
N LYS A 106 -9.52 -9.38 -16.81
CA LYS A 106 -10.36 -9.81 -15.68
C LYS A 106 -9.94 -11.20 -15.25
N PHE A 107 -9.71 -11.33 -13.96
CA PHE A 107 -9.35 -12.60 -13.33
C PHE A 107 -10.45 -13.02 -12.37
N CYS A 108 -10.94 -14.26 -12.52
CA CYS A 108 -12.01 -14.81 -11.70
C CYS A 108 -11.47 -15.92 -10.80
N PHE A 109 -11.80 -15.84 -9.51
CA PHE A 109 -11.34 -16.80 -8.49
C PHE A 109 -12.50 -17.37 -7.73
N ARG A 110 -12.64 -18.69 -7.76
CA ARG A 110 -13.62 -19.38 -6.92
C ARG A 110 -13.05 -19.53 -5.52
N LEU A 111 -13.63 -18.83 -4.56
CA LEU A 111 -13.18 -18.79 -3.17
C LEU A 111 -14.17 -19.54 -2.27
N LYS A 112 -13.70 -19.99 -1.10
CA LYS A 112 -14.58 -20.67 -0.12
C LYS A 112 -15.61 -19.71 0.47
N ASN A 113 -15.20 -18.48 0.76
CA ASN A 113 -16.04 -17.43 1.35
C ASN A 113 -15.62 -16.06 0.84
N LYS A 114 -16.45 -15.02 1.08
CA LYS A 114 -16.05 -13.64 0.82
C LYS A 114 -14.80 -13.29 1.64
N PRO A 115 -13.73 -12.81 1.03
CA PRO A 115 -12.53 -12.37 1.74
C PRO A 115 -12.83 -11.15 2.60
N LEU A 116 -12.12 -11.00 3.71
CA LEU A 116 -12.17 -9.80 4.55
C LEU A 116 -11.53 -8.61 3.82
N PHE A 117 -10.43 -8.85 3.13
CA PHE A 117 -9.76 -7.91 2.22
C PHE A 117 -8.88 -8.69 1.24
N PHE A 118 -8.36 -8.02 0.25
CA PHE A 118 -7.39 -8.60 -0.69
C PHE A 118 -6.22 -7.64 -0.90
N ARG A 119 -5.11 -8.19 -1.40
CA ARG A 119 -3.95 -7.41 -1.83
C ARG A 119 -3.44 -7.93 -3.15
N ILE A 120 -2.94 -7.04 -3.96
CA ILE A 120 -2.11 -7.36 -5.12
C ILE A 120 -0.66 -7.09 -4.75
N ASP A 121 0.23 -7.95 -5.21
CA ASP A 121 1.67 -7.87 -4.95
C ASP A 121 2.00 -7.62 -3.45
N PRO A 122 1.56 -8.50 -2.55
CA PRO A 122 1.77 -8.30 -1.12
C PRO A 122 3.26 -8.32 -0.72
N GLY A 123 4.13 -8.80 -1.62
CA GLY A 123 5.59 -8.78 -1.46
C GLY A 123 6.26 -7.52 -2.00
N TYR A 124 5.53 -6.66 -2.73
CA TYR A 124 6.09 -5.49 -3.44
C TYR A 124 7.24 -5.86 -4.38
N GLU A 125 7.07 -6.95 -5.10
CA GLU A 125 8.08 -7.51 -6.01
C GLU A 125 8.13 -6.76 -7.35
N CYS A 126 7.05 -6.03 -7.69
CA CYS A 126 6.94 -5.29 -8.93
C CYS A 126 7.00 -3.76 -8.69
N PRO A 127 7.87 -3.02 -9.38
CA PRO A 127 7.94 -1.56 -9.30
C PRO A 127 6.79 -0.91 -10.05
N CYS A 128 5.58 -0.99 -9.52
CA CYS A 128 4.37 -0.46 -10.12
C CYS A 128 3.58 0.47 -9.19
N LYS A 129 2.74 1.30 -9.75
CA LYS A 129 1.76 2.07 -8.99
C LYS A 129 0.39 1.41 -9.10
N VAL A 130 -0.14 0.99 -7.98
CA VAL A 130 -1.48 0.39 -7.92
C VAL A 130 -2.46 1.36 -7.28
N VAL A 131 -3.62 1.52 -7.89
CA VAL A 131 -4.78 2.22 -7.34
C VAL A 131 -5.96 1.25 -7.37
N VAL A 132 -6.54 0.96 -6.22
CA VAL A 132 -7.75 0.14 -6.16
C VAL A 132 -8.96 1.05 -6.05
N SER A 133 -9.83 0.96 -7.06
CA SER A 133 -11.10 1.67 -7.12
C SER A 133 -12.18 0.84 -6.43
N ASP A 134 -13.12 1.52 -5.79
CA ASP A 134 -14.36 0.92 -5.28
C ASP A 134 -14.20 -0.21 -4.24
N ILE A 135 -13.10 -0.18 -3.46
CA ILE A 135 -13.01 -1.05 -2.29
C ILE A 135 -14.10 -0.70 -1.28
N SER A 136 -14.86 -1.69 -0.84
CA SER A 136 -15.89 -1.50 0.18
C SER A 136 -15.27 -1.06 1.53
N ARG A 137 -15.95 -0.17 2.25
CA ARG A 137 -15.51 0.31 3.57
C ARG A 137 -15.21 -0.82 4.55
N PRO A 138 -16.06 -1.86 4.68
CA PRO A 138 -15.75 -2.99 5.54
C PRO A 138 -14.43 -3.68 5.20
N MET A 139 -14.06 -3.81 3.93
CA MET A 139 -12.78 -4.39 3.53
C MET A 139 -11.60 -3.51 3.96
N LEU A 140 -11.69 -2.19 3.80
CA LEU A 140 -10.67 -1.26 4.28
C LEU A 140 -10.53 -1.28 5.81
N HIS A 141 -11.66 -1.39 6.54
CA HIS A 141 -11.65 -1.53 7.99
C HIS A 141 -10.94 -2.82 8.44
N GLU A 142 -11.21 -3.93 7.78
CA GLU A 142 -10.57 -5.20 8.10
C GLU A 142 -9.08 -5.20 7.71
N GLN A 143 -8.73 -4.62 6.56
CA GLN A 143 -7.33 -4.45 6.16
C GLN A 143 -6.56 -3.60 7.18
N LEU A 144 -7.10 -2.45 7.59
CA LEU A 144 -6.47 -1.59 8.59
C LEU A 144 -6.24 -2.30 9.92
N LYS A 145 -7.17 -3.17 10.33
CA LYS A 145 -7.09 -3.90 11.61
C LYS A 145 -6.21 -5.13 11.57
N ARG A 146 -6.17 -5.86 10.44
CA ARG A 146 -5.69 -7.24 10.38
C ARG A 146 -4.53 -7.49 9.43
N ASP A 147 -4.27 -6.56 8.50
CA ASP A 147 -3.14 -6.77 7.60
C ASP A 147 -1.85 -6.85 8.41
N SER A 148 -1.12 -7.94 8.26
CA SER A 148 0.17 -8.13 8.93
C SER A 148 1.23 -7.17 8.42
N ASP A 149 1.08 -6.72 7.16
CA ASP A 149 2.01 -5.78 6.55
C ASP A 149 1.65 -4.33 6.91
N PRO A 150 2.60 -3.57 7.50
CA PRO A 150 2.41 -2.16 7.81
C PRO A 150 2.01 -1.30 6.61
N ILE A 151 2.54 -1.60 5.41
CA ILE A 151 2.22 -0.81 4.20
C ILE A 151 0.76 -0.99 3.81
N GLY A 152 0.22 -2.21 3.87
CA GLY A 152 -1.20 -2.44 3.60
C GLY A 152 -2.12 -1.71 4.59
N ARG A 153 -1.75 -1.65 5.89
CA ARG A 153 -2.49 -0.85 6.87
C ARG A 153 -2.41 0.66 6.59
N LEU A 154 -1.24 1.13 6.14
CA LEU A 154 -1.01 2.52 5.75
C LEU A 154 -1.86 2.91 4.52
N GLU A 155 -1.97 2.02 3.54
CA GLU A 155 -2.81 2.21 2.36
C GLU A 155 -4.30 2.26 2.74
N ALA A 156 -4.77 1.34 3.58
CA ALA A 156 -6.14 1.33 4.08
C ALA A 156 -6.47 2.62 4.85
N ALA A 157 -5.57 3.09 5.72
CA ALA A 157 -5.75 4.36 6.43
C ALA A 157 -5.84 5.55 5.47
N ALA A 158 -5.04 5.57 4.41
CA ALA A 158 -5.09 6.61 3.38
C ALA A 158 -6.40 6.56 2.58
N ALA A 159 -6.86 5.38 2.19
CA ALA A 159 -8.09 5.20 1.42
C ALA A 159 -9.34 5.65 2.20
N LEU A 160 -9.37 5.43 3.53
CA LEU A 160 -10.46 5.84 4.41
C LEU A 160 -10.62 7.36 4.55
N THR A 161 -9.69 8.18 4.05
CA THR A 161 -9.84 9.65 4.05
C THR A 161 -10.81 10.19 3.00
N LYS A 162 -11.15 9.40 1.98
CA LYS A 162 -12.07 9.84 0.92
C LYS A 162 -13.50 9.57 1.35
N ASN A 163 -14.38 10.57 1.30
CA ASN A 163 -15.80 10.44 1.65
C ASN A 163 -16.03 9.70 2.97
N SER A 164 -15.32 10.12 4.02
CA SER A 164 -15.28 9.43 5.30
C SER A 164 -16.60 9.49 6.05
N SER A 165 -17.01 8.36 6.62
CA SER A 165 -18.15 8.24 7.52
C SER A 165 -17.72 8.39 8.99
N THR A 166 -18.69 8.56 9.88
CA THR A 166 -18.44 8.52 11.33
C THR A 166 -17.85 7.18 11.77
N GLU A 167 -18.22 6.09 11.12
CA GLU A 167 -17.67 4.77 11.38
C GLU A 167 -16.16 4.71 11.03
N ASP A 168 -15.76 5.28 9.88
CA ASP A 168 -14.36 5.35 9.48
C ASP A 168 -13.52 6.11 10.52
N ILE A 169 -14.02 7.24 11.02
CA ILE A 169 -13.35 8.01 12.09
C ILE A 169 -13.19 7.15 13.35
N ASN A 170 -14.22 6.41 13.74
CA ASN A 170 -14.16 5.54 14.91
C ASN A 170 -13.16 4.39 14.74
N VAL A 171 -13.11 3.79 13.55
CA VAL A 171 -12.15 2.72 13.25
C VAL A 171 -10.73 3.25 13.26
N LEU A 172 -10.47 4.37 12.58
CA LEU A 172 -9.16 5.04 12.57
C LEU A 172 -8.73 5.43 13.98
N GLY A 173 -9.62 6.06 14.76
CA GLY A 173 -9.33 6.50 16.12
C GLY A 173 -9.00 5.36 17.07
N LYS A 174 -9.74 4.25 17.01
CA LYS A 174 -9.44 3.04 17.77
C LYS A 174 -8.13 2.39 17.36
N GLN A 175 -7.83 2.37 16.06
CA GLN A 175 -6.60 1.78 15.54
C GLN A 175 -5.37 2.62 15.89
N LEU A 176 -5.47 3.95 15.96
CA LEU A 176 -4.38 4.84 16.40
C LEU A 176 -3.76 4.40 17.74
N TRP A 177 -4.58 3.91 18.67
CA TRP A 177 -4.13 3.42 19.97
C TRP A 177 -3.52 2.02 19.95
N LYS A 178 -3.96 1.17 19.01
CA LYS A 178 -3.52 -0.22 18.92
C LYS A 178 -2.30 -0.40 18.03
N GLU A 179 -2.03 0.59 17.20
CA GLU A 179 -0.99 0.49 16.19
C GLU A 179 0.40 0.50 16.81
N LYS A 180 1.19 -0.51 16.47
CA LYS A 180 2.56 -0.68 16.96
C LYS A 180 3.58 0.02 16.08
N GLU A 181 3.32 0.05 14.76
CA GLU A 181 4.19 0.68 13.79
C GLU A 181 3.96 2.19 13.77
N TRP A 182 4.95 2.93 14.22
CA TRP A 182 4.85 4.39 14.33
C TRP A 182 4.49 5.08 13.01
N GLY A 183 5.00 4.58 11.87
CA GLY A 183 4.71 5.13 10.55
C GLY A 183 3.24 5.02 10.19
N VAL A 184 2.61 3.87 10.48
CA VAL A 184 1.17 3.63 10.29
C VAL A 184 0.35 4.51 11.23
N ALA A 185 0.73 4.59 12.51
CA ALA A 185 0.03 5.45 13.48
C ALA A 185 0.06 6.93 13.06
N VAL A 186 1.20 7.42 12.56
CA VAL A 186 1.31 8.78 12.01
C VAL A 186 0.41 8.96 10.78
N ARG A 187 0.30 7.96 9.91
CA ARG A 187 -0.61 8.01 8.77
C ARG A 187 -2.06 8.06 9.21
N ILE A 188 -2.44 7.27 10.22
CA ILE A 188 -3.78 7.30 10.81
C ILE A 188 -4.07 8.68 11.41
N ALA A 189 -3.14 9.26 12.16
CA ALA A 189 -3.29 10.60 12.69
C ALA A 189 -3.50 11.65 11.59
N LYS A 190 -2.69 11.60 10.51
CA LYS A 190 -2.86 12.45 9.34
C LYS A 190 -4.22 12.26 8.66
N ALA A 191 -4.70 11.01 8.58
CA ALA A 191 -6.02 10.69 8.04
C ALA A 191 -7.12 11.38 8.86
N LEU A 192 -7.10 11.24 10.19
CA LEU A 192 -8.03 11.91 11.10
C LEU A 192 -7.96 13.45 10.97
N GLY A 193 -6.76 14.02 10.88
CA GLY A 193 -6.58 15.45 10.68
C GLY A 193 -7.17 15.95 9.35
N LYS A 194 -7.00 15.16 8.27
CA LYS A 194 -7.57 15.48 6.95
C LYS A 194 -9.10 15.36 6.91
N ILE A 195 -9.67 14.39 7.61
CA ILE A 195 -11.11 14.19 7.71
C ILE A 195 -11.74 15.35 8.49
N GLY A 196 -11.12 15.76 9.59
CA GLY A 196 -11.61 16.86 10.42
C GLY A 196 -12.82 16.47 11.31
N GLY A 197 -13.48 17.50 11.84
CA GLY A 197 -14.67 17.36 12.70
C GLY A 197 -14.34 16.99 14.15
N ASN A 198 -15.33 17.16 15.04
CA ASN A 198 -15.14 17.04 16.49
C ASN A 198 -14.66 15.64 16.93
N ASN A 199 -15.22 14.59 16.33
CA ASN A 199 -14.86 13.22 16.68
C ASN A 199 -13.39 12.92 16.33
N ALA A 200 -12.94 13.31 15.14
CA ALA A 200 -11.54 13.10 14.72
C ALA A 200 -10.57 13.89 15.62
N ARG A 201 -10.89 15.18 15.91
CA ARG A 201 -10.14 16.00 16.85
C ARG A 201 -10.01 15.31 18.22
N ASP A 202 -11.12 14.80 18.77
CA ASP A 202 -11.12 14.20 20.11
C ASP A 202 -10.30 12.91 20.18
N PHE A 203 -10.28 12.11 19.09
CA PHE A 203 -9.35 10.98 18.99
C PHE A 203 -7.88 11.44 18.94
N LEU A 204 -7.58 12.50 18.21
CA LEU A 204 -6.23 13.05 18.13
C LEU A 204 -5.80 13.64 19.50
N ILE A 205 -6.66 14.37 20.20
CA ILE A 205 -6.35 14.88 21.55
C ILE A 205 -6.02 13.73 22.52
N LYS A 206 -6.80 12.65 22.49
CA LYS A 206 -6.45 11.43 23.22
C LYS A 206 -5.07 10.91 22.78
N GLY A 207 -4.78 10.88 21.49
CA GLY A 207 -3.51 10.42 20.90
C GLY A 207 -2.26 11.15 21.43
N LEU A 208 -2.38 12.36 21.97
CA LEU A 208 -1.28 13.06 22.64
C LEU A 208 -0.72 12.33 23.89
N LYS A 209 -1.43 11.33 24.40
CA LYS A 209 -1.00 10.51 25.55
C LYS A 209 -0.22 9.26 25.14
N ILE A 210 -0.08 8.95 23.85
CA ILE A 210 0.65 7.78 23.34
C ILE A 210 2.13 7.88 23.75
N ILE A 211 2.70 6.77 24.21
CA ILE A 211 4.06 6.73 24.77
C ILE A 211 5.12 7.08 23.71
N ASN A 212 4.96 6.61 22.48
CA ASN A 212 5.95 6.81 21.41
C ASN A 212 5.99 8.28 20.96
N PRO A 213 7.15 8.98 21.09
CA PRO A 213 7.28 10.40 20.73
C PRO A 213 7.10 10.69 19.25
N LYS A 214 7.48 9.76 18.36
CA LYS A 214 7.28 9.92 16.92
C LYS A 214 5.78 9.97 16.58
N ILE A 215 4.97 9.14 17.23
CA ILE A 215 3.51 9.14 17.06
C ILE A 215 2.92 10.44 17.62
N ARG A 216 3.32 10.86 18.83
CA ARG A 216 2.83 12.14 19.39
C ARG A 216 3.11 13.32 18.49
N ARG A 217 4.33 13.41 17.90
CA ARG A 217 4.67 14.45 16.93
C ARG A 217 3.74 14.42 15.73
N GLY A 218 3.44 13.23 15.18
CA GLY A 218 2.47 13.07 14.10
C GLY A 218 1.05 13.51 14.49
N VAL A 219 0.64 13.21 15.72
CA VAL A 219 -0.66 13.65 16.27
C VAL A 219 -0.72 15.17 16.44
N VAL A 220 0.33 15.80 16.96
CA VAL A 220 0.41 17.27 17.07
C VAL A 220 0.33 17.90 15.68
N SER A 221 1.08 17.38 14.70
CA SER A 221 1.01 17.84 13.31
C SER A 221 -0.41 17.73 12.73
N ALA A 222 -1.10 16.62 13.00
CA ALA A 222 -2.48 16.41 12.55
C ALA A 222 -3.49 17.35 13.25
N LEU A 223 -3.30 17.65 14.54
CA LEU A 223 -4.10 18.63 15.27
C LEU A 223 -3.92 20.05 14.73
N GLY A 224 -2.78 20.36 14.12
CA GLY A 224 -2.54 21.65 13.46
C GLY A 224 -3.49 21.94 12.27
N SER A 225 -4.16 20.93 11.71
CA SER A 225 -5.20 21.17 10.69
C SER A 225 -6.54 21.66 11.25
N PHE A 226 -6.73 21.66 12.58
CA PHE A 226 -7.92 22.21 13.24
C PHE A 226 -7.70 23.69 13.57
N VAL A 227 -7.66 24.49 12.51
CA VAL A 227 -7.45 25.96 12.62
C VAL A 227 -8.64 26.56 13.38
N HIS A 228 -8.35 27.47 14.34
CA HIS A 228 -9.34 28.14 15.22
C HIS A 228 -10.07 27.21 16.21
N ASP A 229 -9.62 25.97 16.40
CA ASP A 229 -10.18 25.08 17.42
C ASP A 229 -9.42 25.27 18.75
N GLU A 230 -10.05 25.98 19.69
CA GLU A 230 -9.46 26.30 21.01
C GLU A 230 -9.10 25.04 21.81
N LYS A 231 -9.92 23.98 21.71
CA LYS A 231 -9.68 22.72 22.42
C LYS A 231 -8.44 22.02 21.90
N ALA A 232 -8.24 22.02 20.58
CA ALA A 232 -7.03 21.49 19.95
C ALA A 232 -5.80 22.32 20.36
N ALA A 233 -5.87 23.64 20.25
CA ALA A 233 -4.79 24.55 20.58
C ALA A 233 -4.37 24.43 22.06
N LEU A 234 -5.34 24.40 22.99
CA LEU A 234 -5.07 24.23 24.43
C LEU A 234 -4.40 22.88 24.70
N SER A 235 -4.90 21.81 24.11
CA SER A 235 -4.35 20.45 24.28
C SER A 235 -2.91 20.35 23.79
N ILE A 236 -2.58 20.97 22.66
CA ILE A 236 -1.21 21.05 22.14
C ILE A 236 -0.31 21.83 23.10
N ARG A 237 -0.73 23.03 23.58
CA ARG A 237 0.05 23.86 24.52
C ARG A 237 0.33 23.11 25.82
N GLN A 238 -0.68 22.45 26.39
CA GLN A 238 -0.52 21.65 27.61
C GLN A 238 0.47 20.50 27.41
N ARG A 239 0.40 19.82 26.26
CA ARG A 239 1.33 18.74 25.95
C ARG A 239 2.75 19.24 25.75
N ALA A 240 2.95 20.32 25.02
CA ALA A 240 4.27 20.91 24.76
C ALA A 240 5.03 21.25 26.06
N ARG A 241 4.33 21.73 27.09
CA ARG A 241 4.93 22.05 28.39
C ARG A 241 5.36 20.81 29.21
N ARG A 242 4.80 19.65 28.93
CA ARG A 242 4.95 18.42 29.73
C ARG A 242 5.47 17.21 28.97
N ASP A 243 5.85 17.38 27.70
CA ASP A 243 6.31 16.24 26.90
C ASP A 243 7.72 15.81 27.34
N PRO A 244 7.91 14.55 27.75
CA PRO A 244 9.20 14.07 28.26
C PRO A 244 10.28 14.00 27.17
N SER A 245 9.92 14.11 25.88
CA SER A 245 10.87 14.07 24.77
C SER A 245 11.69 15.36 24.60
N TYR A 246 11.33 16.43 25.34
CA TYR A 246 11.99 17.75 25.28
C TYR A 246 12.68 18.12 26.60
N ARG A 247 12.93 17.13 27.43
CA ARG A 247 13.69 17.29 28.70
C ARG A 247 15.08 16.71 28.59
#